data_3e2780ea5912a0a5e2baa02b1a838173
#
_entry.id   3e2780ea5912a0a5e2baa02b1a838173
#
_cell.length_a   1.000
_cell.length_b   1.000
_cell.length_c   1.000
_cell.angle_alpha   90.00
_cell.angle_beta   90.00
_cell.angle_gamma   90.00
#
_symmetry.space_group_name_H-M   'P 1'
#
loop_
_entity.id
_entity.type
_entity.pdbx_description
1 polymer ?
#
loop_
_entity_poly.entity_id
_entity_poly.type
_entity_poly.pdbx_seq_one_letter_code
_entity_poly.pdbx_strand_id
1 'polypeptide(L)'
;MKSLTMKSLTMKSLTMKRLPIATLPMISKPKPFPARCRILVMRKLVGTTLGALCLVFSFSVSSLSAGTLLEDGYRHMYNLQFAEAHKTLAEYMRQQPEDPMGPVADGAAYLYSEFDRLRILQSELFTQTNKYLDFSKPVADPKIKASFMASLEKGKQLIDKTLQQKPGDGNALFAATLRLGLRADYLAMIERKDLAALDEVKQSRLISEQLLKRYPDYYDAYIAVGVENYLLSLRAAPVRWLLKFGGAQTDRQTGLDKLRLTAEKGHYLLPYAKLILAVADIRAKAPAQARQKLEWLSKEFPLNRLYREELAKLR
;
A
#
# COMPACT_ATOMS: atom_id res chain seq x y z
N MET A 1 -48.05 -31.90 7.49
CA MET A 1 -47.02 -32.90 7.23
C MET A 1 -46.67 -32.87 5.74
N LYS A 2 -45.57 -32.24 5.35
CA LYS A 2 -44.87 -32.46 4.05
C LYS A 2 -43.38 -32.29 4.32
N SER A 3 -42.69 -33.40 4.27
CA SER A 3 -41.26 -33.61 4.43
C SER A 3 -40.52 -32.96 3.28
N LEU A 4 -39.56 -32.04 3.56
CA LEU A 4 -38.59 -31.49 2.60
C LEU A 4 -37.30 -32.26 2.73
N THR A 5 -37.07 -33.14 1.77
CA THR A 5 -35.87 -33.93 1.58
C THR A 5 -34.70 -33.02 1.17
N MET A 6 -33.64 -33.00 1.99
CA MET A 6 -32.38 -32.37 1.77
C MET A 6 -31.63 -33.13 0.67
N LYS A 7 -31.47 -32.55 -0.54
CA LYS A 7 -30.56 -33.06 -1.56
C LYS A 7 -29.12 -32.74 -1.20
N SER A 8 -28.32 -33.79 -1.00
CA SER A 8 -26.89 -33.75 -0.80
C SER A 8 -26.19 -33.19 -2.06
N LEU A 9 -25.48 -32.06 -1.92
CA LEU A 9 -24.52 -31.59 -2.91
C LEU A 9 -23.19 -32.31 -2.66
N THR A 10 -22.87 -33.28 -3.52
CA THR A 10 -21.56 -33.90 -3.59
C THR A 10 -20.50 -32.91 -4.06
N MET A 11 -19.56 -32.61 -3.19
CA MET A 11 -18.37 -31.84 -3.46
C MET A 11 -17.44 -32.66 -4.37
N LYS A 12 -17.32 -32.29 -5.65
CA LYS A 12 -16.27 -32.81 -6.54
C LYS A 12 -14.91 -32.34 -6.06
N SER A 13 -14.06 -33.29 -5.68
CA SER A 13 -12.68 -33.09 -5.30
C SER A 13 -11.88 -32.52 -6.50
N LEU A 14 -11.36 -31.28 -6.36
CA LEU A 14 -10.31 -30.78 -7.24
C LEU A 14 -8.96 -31.28 -6.72
N THR A 15 -8.43 -32.27 -7.39
CA THR A 15 -7.06 -32.77 -7.19
C THR A 15 -6.06 -31.69 -7.61
N MET A 16 -5.42 -31.08 -6.63
CA MET A 16 -4.26 -30.22 -6.83
C MET A 16 -3.06 -31.07 -7.22
N LYS A 17 -2.60 -30.99 -8.47
CA LYS A 17 -1.33 -31.56 -8.92
C LYS A 17 -0.18 -30.87 -8.15
N ARG A 18 0.54 -31.67 -7.36
CA ARG A 18 1.79 -31.27 -6.71
C ARG A 18 2.88 -31.13 -7.76
N LEU A 19 3.48 -29.96 -7.86
CA LEU A 19 4.72 -29.73 -8.60
C LEU A 19 5.91 -30.25 -7.78
N PRO A 20 6.91 -30.88 -8.40
CA PRO A 20 8.05 -31.48 -7.70
C PRO A 20 8.98 -30.38 -7.17
N ILE A 21 9.43 -30.55 -5.93
CA ILE A 21 10.46 -29.74 -5.28
C ILE A 21 11.80 -30.08 -5.94
N ALA A 22 12.31 -29.18 -6.77
CA ALA A 22 13.67 -29.25 -7.28
C ALA A 22 14.64 -28.74 -6.21
N THR A 23 15.54 -29.61 -5.78
CA THR A 23 16.68 -29.31 -4.91
C THR A 23 17.62 -28.31 -5.58
N LEU A 24 17.79 -27.13 -5.00
CA LEU A 24 18.75 -26.12 -5.44
C LEU A 24 20.10 -26.30 -4.72
N PRO A 25 21.22 -26.15 -5.44
CA PRO A 25 22.57 -26.25 -4.85
C PRO A 25 22.91 -25.00 -4.03
N MET A 26 23.69 -25.21 -2.98
CA MET A 26 24.26 -24.19 -2.10
C MET A 26 25.09 -23.17 -2.89
N ILE A 27 24.75 -21.90 -2.80
CA ILE A 27 25.53 -20.80 -3.38
C ILE A 27 26.30 -20.09 -2.26
N SER A 28 27.59 -19.97 -2.52
CA SER A 28 28.64 -19.36 -1.68
C SER A 28 28.39 -17.91 -1.30
N LYS A 29 28.90 -17.52 -0.12
CA LYS A 29 28.88 -16.17 0.48
C LYS A 29 29.47 -15.11 -0.46
N PRO A 30 28.90 -13.92 -0.55
CA PRO A 30 29.50 -12.79 -1.28
C PRO A 30 30.69 -12.21 -0.52
N LYS A 31 31.78 -11.92 -1.25
CA LYS A 31 32.98 -11.23 -0.75
C LYS A 31 32.73 -9.73 -0.57
N PRO A 32 33.39 -9.08 0.40
CA PRO A 32 33.24 -7.63 0.62
C PRO A 32 33.99 -6.81 -0.44
N PHE A 33 33.41 -5.67 -0.81
CA PHE A 33 34.04 -4.67 -1.70
C PHE A 33 35.20 -3.95 -1.02
N PRO A 34 36.31 -3.67 -1.74
CA PRO A 34 37.42 -2.90 -1.20
C PRO A 34 37.15 -1.39 -1.28
N ALA A 35 37.27 -0.73 -0.15
CA ALA A 35 37.40 0.72 -0.09
C ALA A 35 38.85 1.12 -0.43
N ARG A 36 38.99 2.20 -1.14
CA ARG A 36 40.09 3.16 -1.29
C ARG A 36 40.52 3.37 -2.73
N CYS A 37 40.11 4.51 -3.26
CA CYS A 37 40.90 5.19 -4.29
C CYS A 37 41.41 6.52 -3.70
N ARG A 38 42.70 6.60 -3.51
CA ARG A 38 43.44 7.75 -2.98
C ARG A 38 43.54 8.84 -4.07
N ILE A 39 43.30 10.05 -3.63
CA ILE A 39 43.62 11.30 -4.34
C ILE A 39 45.13 11.38 -4.57
N LEU A 40 45.53 11.54 -5.80
CA LEU A 40 46.92 11.98 -6.15
C LEU A 40 46.85 13.37 -6.74
N VAL A 41 47.40 14.31 -6.00
CA VAL A 41 47.63 15.70 -6.40
C VAL A 41 48.89 15.72 -7.26
N MET A 42 48.85 16.27 -8.45
CA MET A 42 50.04 16.83 -9.10
C MET A 42 49.80 18.23 -9.64
N ARG A 43 50.70 19.09 -9.24
CA ARG A 43 50.81 20.55 -9.49
C ARG A 43 51.52 20.83 -10.80
N LYS A 44 51.16 22.01 -11.35
CA LYS A 44 51.90 22.90 -12.26
C LYS A 44 51.84 22.59 -13.76
N LEU A 45 51.26 23.50 -14.53
CA LEU A 45 52.06 24.48 -15.31
C LEU A 45 51.16 25.62 -15.84
N VAL A 46 51.73 26.83 -15.77
CA VAL A 46 51.17 28.11 -16.21
C VAL A 46 51.28 28.20 -17.74
N GLY A 47 50.22 28.70 -18.38
CA GLY A 47 50.25 29.11 -19.79
C GLY A 47 49.01 29.96 -20.11
N THR A 48 49.25 31.25 -20.17
CA THR A 48 48.33 32.31 -20.62
C THR A 48 47.92 32.13 -22.06
N THR A 49 46.60 32.13 -22.39
CA THR A 49 46.05 32.75 -23.60
C THR A 49 44.59 33.17 -23.37
N LEU A 50 44.36 34.40 -23.74
CA LEU A 50 43.13 35.18 -23.80
C LEU A 50 42.16 34.58 -24.82
N GLY A 51 40.87 34.47 -24.52
CA GLY A 51 39.90 34.33 -25.60
C GLY A 51 38.65 33.54 -25.28
N ALA A 52 37.52 34.21 -25.39
CA ALA A 52 36.17 33.72 -25.50
C ALA A 52 35.42 33.34 -24.18
N LEU A 53 34.77 34.36 -23.66
CA LEU A 53 33.68 34.27 -22.67
C LEU A 53 32.47 33.61 -23.33
N CYS A 54 32.38 32.27 -23.35
CA CYS A 54 31.17 31.54 -23.60
C CYS A 54 30.46 31.36 -22.26
N LEU A 55 29.47 32.20 -21.98
CA LEU A 55 28.46 31.98 -20.92
C LEU A 55 27.65 30.74 -21.29
N VAL A 56 28.16 29.57 -20.93
CA VAL A 56 27.36 28.36 -20.86
C VAL A 56 26.52 28.48 -19.58
N PHE A 57 25.30 28.95 -19.75
CA PHE A 57 24.26 28.81 -18.74
C PHE A 57 23.98 27.30 -18.61
N SER A 58 24.76 26.65 -17.76
CA SER A 58 24.45 25.28 -17.32
C SER A 58 23.17 25.36 -16.53
N PHE A 59 22.05 25.11 -17.20
CA PHE A 59 20.83 24.73 -16.53
C PHE A 59 21.11 23.39 -15.80
N SER A 60 21.53 23.48 -14.57
CA SER A 60 21.54 22.33 -13.68
C SER A 60 20.07 21.90 -13.49
N VAL A 61 19.59 21.05 -14.38
CA VAL A 61 18.38 20.28 -14.13
C VAL A 61 18.74 19.36 -12.97
N SER A 62 18.38 19.77 -11.78
CA SER A 62 18.45 18.89 -10.60
C SER A 62 17.58 17.68 -10.92
N SER A 63 18.19 16.58 -11.33
CA SER A 63 17.52 15.30 -11.50
C SER A 63 17.06 14.88 -10.13
N LEU A 64 15.78 15.10 -9.81
CA LEU A 64 15.16 14.56 -8.59
C LEU A 64 15.35 13.03 -8.63
N SER A 65 15.89 12.45 -7.56
CA SER A 65 16.09 11.01 -7.49
C SER A 65 14.73 10.30 -7.64
N ALA A 66 14.69 9.21 -8.40
CA ALA A 66 13.46 8.45 -8.61
C ALA A 66 12.82 7.99 -7.29
N GLY A 67 13.61 7.69 -6.26
CA GLY A 67 13.12 7.38 -4.92
C GLY A 67 12.32 8.54 -4.31
N THR A 68 12.82 9.76 -4.40
CA THR A 68 12.12 10.97 -3.94
C THR A 68 10.81 11.22 -4.68
N LEU A 69 10.74 10.96 -5.99
CA LEU A 69 9.49 11.14 -6.76
C LEU A 69 8.37 10.22 -6.28
N LEU A 70 8.69 8.96 -5.95
CA LEU A 70 7.68 8.05 -5.40
C LEU A 70 7.20 8.50 -4.02
N GLU A 71 8.13 8.93 -3.15
CA GLU A 71 7.82 9.49 -1.83
C GLU A 71 6.97 10.76 -1.94
N ASP A 72 7.32 11.67 -2.84
CA ASP A 72 6.57 12.90 -3.09
C ASP A 72 5.16 12.60 -3.62
N GLY A 73 5.01 11.59 -4.47
CA GLY A 73 3.71 11.10 -4.92
C GLY A 73 2.81 10.66 -3.75
N TYR A 74 3.35 9.87 -2.82
CA TYR A 74 2.64 9.50 -1.59
C TYR A 74 2.36 10.70 -0.69
N ARG A 75 3.31 11.63 -0.53
CA ARG A 75 3.13 12.86 0.26
C ARG A 75 2.02 13.73 -0.31
N HIS A 76 1.94 13.87 -1.63
CA HIS A 76 0.83 14.57 -2.28
C HIS A 76 -0.51 13.88 -2.02
N MET A 77 -0.60 12.55 -2.12
CA MET A 77 -1.82 11.81 -1.78
C MET A 77 -2.26 12.04 -0.33
N TYR A 78 -1.33 11.97 0.64
CA TYR A 78 -1.65 12.22 2.05
C TYR A 78 -2.08 13.67 2.32
N ASN A 79 -1.71 14.62 1.47
CA ASN A 79 -2.19 16.00 1.48
C ASN A 79 -3.48 16.22 0.69
N LEU A 80 -4.10 15.18 0.11
CA LEU A 80 -5.26 15.24 -0.79
C LEU A 80 -4.99 16.06 -2.08
N GLN A 81 -3.73 16.17 -2.47
CA GLN A 81 -3.28 16.83 -3.69
C GLN A 81 -3.16 15.80 -4.83
N PHE A 82 -4.30 15.24 -5.25
CA PHE A 82 -4.30 14.10 -6.18
C PHE A 82 -3.78 14.47 -7.57
N ALA A 83 -4.02 15.68 -8.05
CA ALA A 83 -3.49 16.14 -9.35
C ALA A 83 -1.96 16.20 -9.34
N GLU A 84 -1.36 16.73 -8.27
CA GLU A 84 0.08 16.77 -8.06
C GLU A 84 0.66 15.37 -7.89
N ALA A 85 -0.05 14.48 -7.17
CA ALA A 85 0.35 13.09 -7.04
C ALA A 85 0.44 12.41 -8.41
N HIS A 86 -0.59 12.52 -9.25
CA HIS A 86 -0.58 11.97 -10.61
C HIS A 86 0.56 12.52 -11.46
N LYS A 87 0.82 13.84 -11.41
CA LYS A 87 1.92 14.47 -12.14
C LYS A 87 3.28 13.93 -11.70
N THR A 88 3.51 13.84 -10.40
CA THR A 88 4.76 13.36 -9.82
C THR A 88 4.98 11.87 -10.11
N LEU A 89 3.92 11.05 -9.99
CA LEU A 89 3.97 9.63 -10.30
C LEU A 89 4.14 9.35 -11.79
N ALA A 90 3.58 10.19 -12.67
CA ALA A 90 3.84 10.09 -14.11
C ALA A 90 5.32 10.34 -14.43
N GLU A 91 5.95 11.31 -13.78
CA GLU A 91 7.40 11.55 -13.91
C GLU A 91 8.20 10.36 -13.35
N TYR A 92 7.81 9.81 -12.21
CA TYR A 92 8.41 8.57 -11.68
C TYR A 92 8.35 7.43 -12.70
N MET A 93 7.17 7.15 -13.25
CA MET A 93 6.98 6.09 -14.26
C MET A 93 7.77 6.33 -15.54
N ARG A 94 8.05 7.59 -15.88
CA ARG A 94 8.90 7.94 -17.02
C ARG A 94 10.38 7.62 -16.76
N GLN A 95 10.85 7.85 -15.52
CA GLN A 95 12.22 7.55 -15.10
C GLN A 95 12.43 6.08 -14.77
N GLN A 96 11.41 5.40 -14.27
CA GLN A 96 11.43 4.00 -13.84
C GLN A 96 10.28 3.20 -14.49
N PRO A 97 10.32 2.99 -15.83
CA PRO A 97 9.21 2.41 -16.58
C PRO A 97 8.93 0.95 -16.25
N GLU A 98 9.91 0.24 -15.69
CA GLU A 98 9.82 -1.18 -15.32
C GLU A 98 9.46 -1.39 -13.84
N ASP A 99 9.41 -0.32 -13.03
CA ASP A 99 9.06 -0.44 -11.61
C ASP A 99 7.54 -0.52 -11.42
N PRO A 100 7.01 -1.64 -10.86
CA PRO A 100 5.59 -1.81 -10.63
C PRO A 100 5.00 -0.85 -9.60
N MET A 101 5.82 -0.25 -8.73
CA MET A 101 5.35 0.69 -7.71
C MET A 101 4.75 1.96 -8.33
N GLY A 102 5.27 2.42 -9.47
CA GLY A 102 4.74 3.60 -10.14
C GLY A 102 3.25 3.50 -10.48
N PRO A 103 2.83 2.55 -11.33
CA PRO A 103 1.42 2.39 -11.67
C PRO A 103 0.56 1.96 -10.47
N VAL A 104 1.08 1.19 -9.50
CA VAL A 104 0.32 0.84 -8.29
C VAL A 104 0.05 2.07 -7.42
N ALA A 105 1.03 2.95 -7.23
CA ALA A 105 0.87 4.21 -6.50
C ALA A 105 -0.09 5.18 -7.24
N ASP A 106 -0.02 5.23 -8.57
CA ASP A 106 -0.96 6.02 -9.39
C ASP A 106 -2.40 5.50 -9.26
N GLY A 107 -2.56 4.17 -9.21
CA GLY A 107 -3.84 3.53 -8.87
C GLY A 107 -4.34 3.94 -7.48
N ALA A 108 -3.47 4.01 -6.48
CA ALA A 108 -3.84 4.50 -5.16
C ALA A 108 -4.34 5.95 -5.20
N ALA A 109 -3.69 6.83 -5.97
CA ALA A 109 -4.13 8.23 -6.13
C ALA A 109 -5.53 8.33 -6.74
N TYR A 110 -5.86 7.53 -7.76
CA TYR A 110 -7.22 7.45 -8.31
C TYR A 110 -8.23 6.94 -7.28
N LEU A 111 -7.91 5.88 -6.54
CA LEU A 111 -8.83 5.32 -5.56
C LEU A 111 -9.14 6.32 -4.43
N TYR A 112 -8.10 6.93 -3.86
CA TYR A 112 -8.29 7.88 -2.75
C TYR A 112 -8.93 9.18 -3.19
N SER A 113 -8.70 9.66 -4.43
CA SER A 113 -9.44 10.79 -4.99
C SER A 113 -10.94 10.49 -5.11
N GLU A 114 -11.29 9.26 -5.51
CA GLU A 114 -12.67 8.82 -5.59
C GLU A 114 -13.30 8.65 -4.19
N PHE A 115 -12.55 8.15 -3.23
CA PHE A 115 -12.98 8.09 -1.84
C PHE A 115 -13.24 9.48 -1.24
N ASP A 116 -12.39 10.46 -1.55
CA ASP A 116 -12.62 11.84 -1.12
C ASP A 116 -13.87 12.45 -1.77
N ARG A 117 -14.04 12.29 -3.09
CA ARG A 117 -15.22 12.73 -3.83
C ARG A 117 -16.51 12.12 -3.26
N LEU A 118 -16.49 10.84 -2.93
CA LEU A 118 -17.62 10.08 -2.38
C LEU A 118 -17.78 10.24 -0.87
N ARG A 119 -16.90 11.01 -0.19
CA ARG A 119 -16.86 11.18 1.27
C ARG A 119 -16.71 9.87 2.04
N ILE A 120 -16.01 8.90 1.44
CA ILE A 120 -15.70 7.61 2.08
C ILE A 120 -14.57 7.73 3.11
N LEU A 121 -13.71 8.76 2.99
CA LEU A 121 -12.56 8.95 3.90
C LEU A 121 -12.95 9.47 5.29
N GLN A 122 -14.22 9.71 5.56
CA GLN A 122 -14.69 10.21 6.86
C GLN A 122 -14.71 9.10 7.92
N SER A 123 -14.21 9.40 9.10
CA SER A 123 -14.02 8.41 10.16
C SER A 123 -15.31 7.72 10.61
N GLU A 124 -16.44 8.38 10.50
CA GLU A 124 -17.74 7.82 10.90
C GLU A 124 -18.08 6.53 10.19
N LEU A 125 -17.66 6.37 8.93
CA LEU A 125 -17.85 5.12 8.19
C LEU A 125 -17.05 3.96 8.78
N PHE A 126 -15.93 4.27 9.43
CA PHE A 126 -15.03 3.27 10.01
C PHE A 126 -15.23 3.09 11.52
N THR A 127 -15.81 4.08 12.20
CA THR A 127 -16.02 4.04 13.66
C THR A 127 -17.43 3.62 14.06
N GLN A 128 -18.43 3.89 13.22
CA GLN A 128 -19.85 3.62 13.48
C GLN A 128 -20.38 2.55 12.51
N THR A 129 -20.66 1.36 13.02
CA THR A 129 -21.19 0.24 12.21
C THR A 129 -22.50 0.61 11.49
N ASN A 130 -23.40 1.35 12.15
CA ASN A 130 -24.67 1.75 11.57
C ASN A 130 -24.48 2.63 10.33
N LYS A 131 -23.57 3.62 10.39
CA LYS A 131 -23.27 4.48 9.24
C LYS A 131 -22.71 3.70 8.05
N TYR A 132 -21.89 2.67 8.31
CA TYR A 132 -21.42 1.80 7.25
C TYR A 132 -22.56 0.99 6.62
N LEU A 133 -23.49 0.46 7.42
CA LEU A 133 -24.64 -0.33 6.93
C LEU A 133 -25.65 0.54 6.18
N ASP A 134 -25.89 1.76 6.66
CA ASP A 134 -26.82 2.72 6.06
C ASP A 134 -26.22 3.45 4.84
N PHE A 135 -24.90 3.35 4.63
CA PHE A 135 -24.23 3.96 3.50
C PHE A 135 -24.69 3.30 2.20
N SER A 136 -25.44 4.03 1.41
CA SER A 136 -25.91 3.55 0.10
C SER A 136 -24.74 3.22 -0.82
N LYS A 137 -24.93 2.28 -1.76
CA LYS A 137 -23.91 1.95 -2.75
C LYS A 137 -23.52 3.22 -3.52
N PRO A 138 -22.26 3.69 -3.42
CA PRO A 138 -21.84 4.89 -4.10
C PRO A 138 -21.78 4.70 -5.62
N VAL A 139 -22.03 5.78 -6.36
CA VAL A 139 -21.89 5.78 -7.81
C VAL A 139 -20.47 6.23 -8.16
N ALA A 140 -19.66 5.30 -8.61
CA ALA A 140 -18.30 5.57 -9.06
C ALA A 140 -18.28 6.45 -10.29
N ASP A 141 -17.33 7.39 -10.37
CA ASP A 141 -17.03 8.09 -11.62
C ASP A 141 -16.45 7.10 -12.63
N PRO A 142 -17.07 6.95 -13.84
CA PRO A 142 -16.60 5.96 -14.82
C PRO A 142 -15.17 6.21 -15.32
N LYS A 143 -14.74 7.48 -15.39
CA LYS A 143 -13.39 7.84 -15.84
C LYS A 143 -12.35 7.49 -14.78
N ILE A 144 -12.63 7.87 -13.52
CA ILE A 144 -11.73 7.51 -12.39
C ILE A 144 -11.65 6.00 -12.27
N LYS A 145 -12.78 5.28 -12.35
CA LYS A 145 -12.78 3.81 -12.34
C LYS A 145 -11.92 3.23 -13.46
N ALA A 146 -12.07 3.71 -14.69
CA ALA A 146 -11.30 3.22 -15.83
C ALA A 146 -9.79 3.45 -15.63
N SER A 147 -9.39 4.64 -15.18
CA SER A 147 -7.99 4.98 -14.90
C SER A 147 -7.42 4.13 -13.76
N PHE A 148 -8.16 3.97 -12.67
CA PHE A 148 -7.81 3.09 -11.56
C PHE A 148 -7.52 1.66 -12.03
N MET A 149 -8.46 1.07 -12.79
CA MET A 149 -8.31 -0.29 -13.28
C MET A 149 -7.14 -0.43 -14.26
N ALA A 150 -6.92 0.56 -15.13
CA ALA A 150 -5.79 0.57 -16.06
C ALA A 150 -4.45 0.65 -15.33
N SER A 151 -4.34 1.50 -14.30
CA SER A 151 -3.13 1.60 -13.48
C SER A 151 -2.85 0.28 -12.74
N LEU A 152 -3.85 -0.36 -12.14
CA LEU A 152 -3.67 -1.66 -11.49
C LEU A 152 -3.31 -2.78 -12.47
N GLU A 153 -3.86 -2.77 -13.69
CA GLU A 153 -3.52 -3.76 -14.72
C GLU A 153 -2.08 -3.57 -15.21
N LYS A 154 -1.65 -2.34 -15.48
CA LYS A 154 -0.25 -2.03 -15.79
C LYS A 154 0.69 -2.48 -14.68
N GLY A 155 0.34 -2.17 -13.42
CA GLY A 155 1.09 -2.65 -12.26
C GLY A 155 1.20 -4.17 -12.22
N LYS A 156 0.09 -4.89 -12.47
CA LYS A 156 0.07 -6.36 -12.52
C LYS A 156 1.02 -6.92 -13.59
N GLN A 157 1.01 -6.36 -14.80
CA GLN A 157 1.88 -6.80 -15.88
C GLN A 157 3.37 -6.66 -15.52
N LEU A 158 3.76 -5.54 -14.89
CA LEU A 158 5.13 -5.33 -14.41
C LEU A 158 5.49 -6.26 -13.25
N ILE A 159 4.57 -6.48 -12.31
CA ILE A 159 4.73 -7.43 -11.20
C ILE A 159 4.97 -8.84 -11.77
N ASP A 160 4.10 -9.31 -12.65
CA ASP A 160 4.18 -10.65 -13.23
C ASP A 160 5.50 -10.83 -14.00
N LYS A 161 5.89 -9.85 -14.82
CA LYS A 161 7.17 -9.84 -15.56
C LYS A 161 8.36 -9.94 -14.61
N THR A 162 8.37 -9.14 -13.55
CA THR A 162 9.47 -9.11 -12.57
C THR A 162 9.55 -10.42 -11.79
N LEU A 163 8.41 -10.93 -11.31
CA LEU A 163 8.36 -12.17 -10.52
C LEU A 163 8.65 -13.42 -11.36
N GLN A 164 8.38 -13.43 -12.66
CA GLN A 164 8.82 -14.50 -13.56
C GLN A 164 10.35 -14.57 -13.65
N GLN A 165 11.02 -13.42 -13.67
CA GLN A 165 12.48 -13.34 -13.74
C GLN A 165 13.13 -13.53 -12.36
N LYS A 166 12.51 -12.97 -11.31
CA LYS A 166 13.00 -12.93 -9.93
C LYS A 166 11.86 -13.22 -8.94
N PRO A 167 11.50 -14.48 -8.70
CA PRO A 167 10.33 -14.86 -7.88
C PRO A 167 10.34 -14.34 -6.42
N GLY A 168 11.48 -13.84 -5.96
CA GLY A 168 11.63 -13.27 -4.61
C GLY A 168 11.94 -11.79 -4.61
N ASP A 169 11.67 -11.05 -5.70
CA ASP A 169 11.89 -9.61 -5.73
C ASP A 169 11.00 -8.90 -4.73
N GLY A 170 11.61 -8.21 -3.78
CA GLY A 170 10.91 -7.58 -2.65
C GLY A 170 9.99 -6.45 -3.09
N ASN A 171 10.43 -5.64 -4.06
CA ASN A 171 9.64 -4.52 -4.57
C ASN A 171 8.40 -5.01 -5.33
N ALA A 172 8.57 -6.01 -6.17
CA ALA A 172 7.45 -6.60 -6.92
C ALA A 172 6.44 -7.33 -6.00
N LEU A 173 6.91 -8.04 -4.97
CA LEU A 173 6.03 -8.64 -3.95
C LEU A 173 5.27 -7.57 -3.15
N PHE A 174 5.92 -6.47 -2.81
CA PHE A 174 5.25 -5.37 -2.13
C PHE A 174 4.23 -4.67 -3.02
N ALA A 175 4.58 -4.39 -4.27
CA ALA A 175 3.65 -3.84 -5.26
C ALA A 175 2.43 -4.75 -5.47
N ALA A 176 2.62 -6.08 -5.50
CA ALA A 176 1.54 -7.06 -5.57
C ALA A 176 0.63 -6.99 -4.34
N THR A 177 1.22 -6.89 -3.14
CA THR A 177 0.49 -6.71 -1.88
C THR A 177 -0.39 -5.48 -1.92
N LEU A 178 0.18 -4.32 -2.32
CA LEU A 178 -0.57 -3.06 -2.41
C LEU A 178 -1.68 -3.11 -3.46
N ARG A 179 -1.39 -3.62 -4.66
CA ARG A 179 -2.36 -3.75 -5.75
C ARG A 179 -3.61 -4.51 -5.33
N LEU A 180 -3.42 -5.63 -4.62
CA LEU A 180 -4.54 -6.44 -4.09
C LEU A 180 -5.29 -5.71 -3.00
N GLY A 181 -4.61 -5.01 -2.08
CA GLY A 181 -5.23 -4.19 -1.05
C GLY A 181 -6.11 -3.08 -1.64
N LEU A 182 -5.59 -2.33 -2.62
CA LEU A 182 -6.34 -1.27 -3.31
C LEU A 182 -7.59 -1.83 -4.04
N ARG A 183 -7.45 -3.01 -4.66
CA ARG A 183 -8.57 -3.67 -5.30
C ARG A 183 -9.62 -4.13 -4.29
N ALA A 184 -9.19 -4.66 -3.14
CA ALA A 184 -10.08 -5.01 -2.04
C ALA A 184 -10.87 -3.81 -1.52
N ASP A 185 -10.19 -2.68 -1.32
CA ASP A 185 -10.83 -1.43 -0.87
C ASP A 185 -11.88 -0.94 -1.89
N TYR A 186 -11.56 -0.98 -3.18
CA TYR A 186 -12.53 -0.63 -4.23
C TYR A 186 -13.75 -1.55 -4.22
N LEU A 187 -13.53 -2.87 -4.13
CA LEU A 187 -14.61 -3.86 -4.10
C LEU A 187 -15.50 -3.70 -2.86
N ALA A 188 -14.90 -3.49 -1.69
CA ALA A 188 -15.66 -3.35 -0.44
C ALA A 188 -16.40 -2.03 -0.36
N MET A 189 -15.71 -0.91 -0.63
CA MET A 189 -16.23 0.42 -0.32
C MET A 189 -17.09 1.00 -1.45
N ILE A 190 -16.79 0.68 -2.70
CA ILE A 190 -17.51 1.22 -3.87
C ILE A 190 -18.47 0.18 -4.45
N GLU A 191 -18.00 -1.01 -4.75
CA GLU A 191 -18.85 -2.03 -5.40
C GLU A 191 -19.71 -2.83 -4.41
N ARG A 192 -19.42 -2.78 -3.12
CA ARG A 192 -20.12 -3.52 -2.04
C ARG A 192 -20.08 -5.02 -2.26
N LYS A 193 -18.97 -5.52 -2.78
CA LYS A 193 -18.70 -6.94 -3.05
C LYS A 193 -17.80 -7.53 -1.96
N ASP A 194 -18.32 -7.64 -0.75
CA ASP A 194 -17.55 -8.01 0.45
C ASP A 194 -16.81 -9.36 0.32
N LEU A 195 -17.41 -10.37 -0.31
CA LEU A 195 -16.77 -11.68 -0.50
C LEU A 195 -15.56 -11.61 -1.46
N ALA A 196 -15.72 -10.88 -2.57
CA ALA A 196 -14.61 -10.67 -3.50
C ALA A 196 -13.51 -9.83 -2.86
N ALA A 197 -13.87 -8.80 -2.09
CA ALA A 197 -12.89 -8.00 -1.33
C ALA A 197 -12.12 -8.86 -0.32
N LEU A 198 -12.80 -9.77 0.37
CA LEU A 198 -12.15 -10.67 1.34
C LEU A 198 -11.11 -11.59 0.67
N ASP A 199 -11.38 -12.10 -0.54
CA ASP A 199 -10.42 -12.91 -1.27
C ASP A 199 -9.16 -12.11 -1.63
N GLU A 200 -9.33 -10.89 -2.12
CA GLU A 200 -8.19 -9.99 -2.42
C GLU A 200 -7.37 -9.66 -1.16
N VAL A 201 -8.03 -9.41 -0.02
CA VAL A 201 -7.36 -9.17 1.28
C VAL A 201 -6.52 -10.38 1.69
N LYS A 202 -7.07 -11.59 1.58
CA LYS A 202 -6.35 -12.83 1.89
C LYS A 202 -5.12 -13.01 0.98
N GLN A 203 -5.27 -12.79 -0.32
CA GLN A 203 -4.16 -12.90 -1.27
C GLN A 203 -3.08 -11.84 -0.96
N SER A 204 -3.47 -10.61 -0.68
CA SER A 204 -2.57 -9.53 -0.25
C SER A 204 -1.75 -9.94 0.97
N ARG A 205 -2.40 -10.50 2.02
CA ARG A 205 -1.71 -10.99 3.22
C ARG A 205 -0.74 -12.13 2.91
N LEU A 206 -1.15 -13.12 2.12
CA LEU A 206 -0.29 -14.27 1.80
C LEU A 206 0.99 -13.85 1.07
N ILE A 207 0.89 -12.90 0.13
CA ILE A 207 2.06 -12.33 -0.56
C ILE A 207 2.91 -11.52 0.41
N SER A 208 2.28 -10.72 1.26
CA SER A 208 2.98 -9.97 2.32
C SER A 208 3.75 -10.90 3.27
N GLU A 209 3.15 -11.99 3.73
CA GLU A 209 3.82 -12.99 4.58
C GLU A 209 4.99 -13.67 3.85
N GLN A 210 4.86 -13.92 2.54
CA GLN A 210 5.97 -14.42 1.72
C GLN A 210 7.12 -13.41 1.67
N LEU A 211 6.80 -12.13 1.44
CA LEU A 211 7.77 -11.03 1.45
C LEU A 211 8.49 -10.95 2.80
N LEU A 212 7.73 -10.93 3.89
CA LEU A 212 8.26 -10.76 5.26
C LEU A 212 9.10 -11.95 5.74
N LYS A 213 8.85 -13.17 5.24
CA LYS A 213 9.73 -14.32 5.51
C LYS A 213 11.14 -14.11 4.96
N ARG A 214 11.26 -13.39 3.85
CA ARG A 214 12.55 -13.14 3.19
C ARG A 214 13.17 -11.83 3.61
N TYR A 215 12.33 -10.81 3.85
CA TYR A 215 12.73 -9.45 4.19
C TYR A 215 11.95 -8.97 5.42
N PRO A 216 12.30 -9.40 6.63
CA PRO A 216 11.55 -9.08 7.85
C PRO A 216 11.54 -7.59 8.18
N ASP A 217 12.49 -6.83 7.64
CA ASP A 217 12.61 -5.38 7.81
C ASP A 217 11.82 -4.57 6.76
N TYR A 218 11.03 -5.23 5.91
CA TYR A 218 10.14 -4.56 4.97
C TYR A 218 8.86 -4.10 5.70
N TYR A 219 9.00 -3.07 6.54
CA TYR A 219 7.99 -2.69 7.54
C TYR A 219 6.64 -2.26 6.94
N ASP A 220 6.62 -1.72 5.73
CA ASP A 220 5.36 -1.39 5.04
C ASP A 220 4.52 -2.64 4.72
N ALA A 221 5.14 -3.78 4.50
CA ALA A 221 4.42 -5.01 4.18
C ALA A 221 3.57 -5.52 5.35
N TYR A 222 3.91 -5.20 6.60
CA TYR A 222 3.09 -5.58 7.75
C TYR A 222 1.67 -4.99 7.70
N ILE A 223 1.43 -3.97 6.87
CA ILE A 223 0.10 -3.36 6.72
C ILE A 223 -0.97 -4.38 6.30
N ALA A 224 -0.66 -5.29 5.38
CA ALA A 224 -1.63 -6.27 4.88
C ALA A 224 -2.04 -7.26 5.98
N VAL A 225 -1.08 -7.75 6.77
CA VAL A 225 -1.33 -8.61 7.93
C VAL A 225 -2.11 -7.86 9.00
N GLY A 226 -1.73 -6.59 9.25
CA GLY A 226 -2.35 -5.73 10.25
C GLY A 226 -3.81 -5.43 9.93
N VAL A 227 -4.08 -5.02 8.69
CA VAL A 227 -5.42 -4.65 8.22
C VAL A 227 -6.36 -5.86 8.24
N GLU A 228 -5.95 -7.00 7.68
CA GLU A 228 -6.80 -8.20 7.69
C GLU A 228 -7.17 -8.59 9.12
N ASN A 229 -6.18 -8.79 9.97
CA ASN A 229 -6.40 -9.22 11.36
C ASN A 229 -7.29 -8.22 12.13
N TYR A 230 -7.00 -6.93 12.03
CA TYR A 230 -7.74 -5.90 12.75
C TYR A 230 -9.17 -5.76 12.24
N LEU A 231 -9.38 -5.53 10.93
CA LEU A 231 -10.72 -5.25 10.39
C LEU A 231 -11.65 -6.47 10.50
N LEU A 232 -11.13 -7.68 10.27
CA LEU A 232 -11.95 -8.89 10.41
C LEU A 232 -12.24 -9.22 11.88
N SER A 233 -11.40 -8.81 12.83
CA SER A 233 -11.68 -8.95 14.25
C SER A 233 -12.91 -8.15 14.72
N LEU A 234 -13.29 -7.12 13.97
CA LEU A 234 -14.44 -6.27 14.28
C LEU A 234 -15.79 -6.93 13.92
N ARG A 235 -15.78 -8.04 13.17
CA ARG A 235 -17.00 -8.80 12.81
C ARG A 235 -17.54 -9.57 14.01
N ALA A 236 -18.85 -9.84 14.01
CA ALA A 236 -19.49 -10.65 15.06
C ALA A 236 -18.85 -12.03 15.20
N ALA A 237 -18.86 -12.62 16.41
CA ALA A 237 -18.18 -13.87 16.70
C ALA A 237 -18.52 -15.04 15.75
N PRO A 238 -19.80 -15.30 15.37
CA PRO A 238 -20.12 -16.36 14.42
C PRO A 238 -19.48 -16.12 13.03
N VAL A 239 -19.47 -14.85 12.58
CA VAL A 239 -18.86 -14.47 11.30
C VAL A 239 -17.35 -14.68 11.34
N ARG A 240 -16.68 -14.26 12.43
CA ARG A 240 -15.22 -14.49 12.60
C ARG A 240 -14.87 -15.98 12.55
N TRP A 241 -15.69 -16.82 13.19
CA TRP A 241 -15.50 -18.26 13.18
C TRP A 241 -15.56 -18.81 11.73
N LEU A 242 -16.59 -18.41 10.97
CA LEU A 242 -16.72 -18.79 9.57
C LEU A 242 -15.55 -18.31 8.70
N LEU A 243 -15.10 -17.07 8.91
CA LEU A 243 -13.96 -16.48 8.21
C LEU A 243 -12.66 -17.26 8.48
N LYS A 244 -12.44 -17.70 9.74
CA LYS A 244 -11.28 -18.53 10.09
C LYS A 244 -11.28 -19.87 9.37
N PHE A 245 -12.42 -20.53 9.20
CA PHE A 245 -12.51 -21.73 8.37
C PHE A 245 -12.12 -21.47 6.91
N GLY A 246 -12.43 -20.29 6.39
CA GLY A 246 -11.98 -19.83 5.08
C GLY A 246 -10.51 -19.42 5.03
N GLY A 247 -9.73 -19.60 6.11
CA GLY A 247 -8.30 -19.25 6.18
C GLY A 247 -8.01 -17.76 6.40
N ALA A 248 -9.01 -16.95 6.78
CA ALA A 248 -8.80 -15.55 7.16
C ALA A 248 -8.25 -15.44 8.59
N GLN A 249 -7.44 -14.42 8.82
CA GLN A 249 -6.91 -14.09 10.15
C GLN A 249 -7.78 -13.01 10.80
N THR A 250 -8.13 -13.19 12.07
CA THR A 250 -9.07 -12.32 12.79
C THR A 250 -8.60 -12.00 14.22
N ASP A 251 -7.30 -11.99 14.44
CA ASP A 251 -6.72 -11.69 15.75
C ASP A 251 -6.47 -10.18 15.90
N ARG A 252 -7.25 -9.54 16.79
CA ARG A 252 -7.21 -8.10 16.99
C ARG A 252 -5.84 -7.62 17.48
N GLN A 253 -5.23 -8.34 18.43
CA GLN A 253 -3.96 -7.89 19.00
C GLN A 253 -2.84 -8.01 17.98
N THR A 254 -2.75 -9.13 17.30
CA THR A 254 -1.82 -9.31 16.16
C THR A 254 -1.99 -8.22 15.12
N GLY A 255 -3.26 -7.90 14.76
CA GLY A 255 -3.55 -6.82 13.81
C GLY A 255 -3.00 -5.47 14.27
N LEU A 256 -3.28 -5.07 15.51
CA LEU A 256 -2.79 -3.81 16.07
C LEU A 256 -1.26 -3.77 16.18
N ASP A 257 -0.61 -4.87 16.55
CA ASP A 257 0.85 -4.93 16.67
C ASP A 257 1.54 -4.79 15.31
N LYS A 258 0.99 -5.40 14.24
CA LYS A 258 1.50 -5.24 12.89
C LYS A 258 1.28 -3.83 12.36
N LEU A 259 0.12 -3.22 12.63
CA LEU A 259 -0.13 -1.82 12.31
C LEU A 259 0.84 -0.87 13.04
N ARG A 260 1.18 -1.14 14.32
CA ARG A 260 2.18 -0.35 15.05
C ARG A 260 3.56 -0.44 14.42
N LEU A 261 4.00 -1.64 13.99
CA LEU A 261 5.27 -1.79 13.29
C LEU A 261 5.34 -0.93 12.03
N THR A 262 4.29 -0.94 11.19
CA THR A 262 4.22 -0.05 10.03
C THR A 262 4.15 1.42 10.43
N ALA A 263 3.39 1.77 11.47
CA ALA A 263 3.26 3.15 11.95
C ALA A 263 4.53 3.74 12.58
N GLU A 264 5.46 2.91 13.01
CA GLU A 264 6.73 3.32 13.62
C GLU A 264 7.90 3.28 12.63
N LYS A 265 7.94 2.26 11.77
CA LYS A 265 9.12 1.95 10.95
C LYS A 265 8.83 1.88 9.45
N GLY A 266 7.57 1.95 9.02
CA GLY A 266 7.18 1.98 7.62
C GLY A 266 7.69 3.22 6.91
N HIS A 267 7.77 3.16 5.59
CA HIS A 267 8.24 4.25 4.74
C HIS A 267 7.05 4.92 4.06
N TYR A 268 6.41 4.24 3.12
CA TYR A 268 5.28 4.79 2.36
C TYR A 268 3.96 4.75 3.13
N LEU A 269 3.74 3.74 3.95
CA LEU A 269 2.46 3.45 4.60
C LEU A 269 2.41 3.80 6.09
N LEU A 270 3.48 4.38 6.64
CA LEU A 270 3.52 4.86 8.02
C LEU A 270 2.34 5.81 8.33
N PRO A 271 2.02 6.83 7.50
CA PRO A 271 0.88 7.71 7.76
C PRO A 271 -0.46 6.97 7.70
N TYR A 272 -0.62 6.05 6.76
CA TYR A 272 -1.83 5.23 6.64
C TYR A 272 -2.03 4.32 7.86
N ALA A 273 -0.99 3.67 8.33
CA ALA A 273 -1.04 2.84 9.54
C ALA A 273 -1.39 3.68 10.78
N LYS A 274 -0.82 4.90 10.93
CA LYS A 274 -1.19 5.83 12.01
C LYS A 274 -2.67 6.22 11.95
N LEU A 275 -3.21 6.45 10.75
CA LEU A 275 -4.62 6.77 10.57
C LEU A 275 -5.51 5.60 11.01
N ILE A 276 -5.21 4.37 10.59
CA ILE A 276 -5.98 3.18 11.01
C ILE A 276 -5.91 3.01 12.53
N LEU A 277 -4.74 3.22 13.14
CA LEU A 277 -4.58 3.15 14.59
C LEU A 277 -5.38 4.26 15.31
N ALA A 278 -5.44 5.48 14.76
CA ALA A 278 -6.29 6.54 15.31
C ALA A 278 -7.78 6.15 15.28
N VAL A 279 -8.25 5.56 14.17
CA VAL A 279 -9.61 5.00 14.08
C VAL A 279 -9.83 3.87 15.09
N ALA A 280 -8.83 3.00 15.29
CA ALA A 280 -8.88 1.93 16.29
C ALA A 280 -9.01 2.48 17.71
N ASP A 281 -8.28 3.55 18.03
CA ASP A 281 -8.34 4.23 19.33
C ASP A 281 -9.71 4.90 19.56
N ILE A 282 -10.29 5.55 18.54
CA ILE A 282 -11.65 6.13 18.62
C ILE A 282 -12.66 5.01 18.94
N ARG A 283 -12.59 3.87 18.23
CA ARG A 283 -13.46 2.70 18.51
C ARG A 283 -13.24 2.12 19.90
N ALA A 284 -12.03 2.18 20.42
CA ALA A 284 -11.67 1.72 21.76
C ALA A 284 -12.02 2.73 22.88
N LYS A 285 -12.63 3.87 22.53
CA LYS A 285 -12.92 4.98 23.46
C LYS A 285 -11.67 5.53 24.14
N ALA A 286 -10.57 5.61 23.39
CA ALA A 286 -9.27 6.14 23.81
C ALA A 286 -8.95 7.44 23.06
N PRO A 287 -9.68 8.55 23.29
CA PRO A 287 -9.57 9.77 22.49
C PRO A 287 -8.20 10.47 22.62
N ALA A 288 -7.50 10.31 23.74
CA ALA A 288 -6.16 10.89 23.92
C ALA A 288 -5.14 10.26 22.94
N GLN A 289 -5.16 8.94 22.79
CA GLN A 289 -4.28 8.21 21.85
C GLN A 289 -4.62 8.52 20.39
N ALA A 290 -5.92 8.63 20.07
CA ALA A 290 -6.37 9.03 18.74
C ALA A 290 -5.90 10.45 18.41
N ARG A 291 -6.08 11.39 19.35
CA ARG A 291 -5.63 12.78 19.21
C ARG A 291 -4.15 12.89 18.91
N GLN A 292 -3.29 12.21 19.67
CA GLN A 292 -1.85 12.24 19.45
C GLN A 292 -1.46 11.83 18.01
N LYS A 293 -2.11 10.81 17.47
CA LYS A 293 -1.86 10.34 16.09
C LYS A 293 -2.36 11.32 15.04
N LEU A 294 -3.56 11.88 15.26
CA LEU A 294 -4.15 12.85 14.33
C LEU A 294 -3.41 14.19 14.36
N GLU A 295 -2.89 14.63 15.52
CA GLU A 295 -2.03 15.81 15.62
C GLU A 295 -0.74 15.63 14.82
N TRP A 296 -0.10 14.47 14.93
CA TRP A 296 1.06 14.14 14.13
C TRP A 296 0.73 14.18 12.63
N LEU A 297 -0.37 13.52 12.21
CA LEU A 297 -0.82 13.50 10.81
C LEU A 297 -1.15 14.91 10.29
N SER A 298 -1.83 15.73 11.10
CA SER A 298 -2.19 17.11 10.72
C SER A 298 -0.97 18.03 10.59
N LYS A 299 0.08 17.79 11.39
CA LYS A 299 1.35 18.54 11.32
C LYS A 299 2.16 18.10 10.09
N GLU A 300 2.24 16.82 9.82
CA GLU A 300 3.01 16.26 8.70
C GLU A 300 2.35 16.54 7.35
N PHE A 301 1.00 16.54 7.31
CA PHE A 301 0.21 16.74 6.10
C PHE A 301 -0.79 17.90 6.27
N PRO A 302 -0.29 19.17 6.30
CA PRO A 302 -1.09 20.32 6.71
C PRO A 302 -2.20 20.69 5.71
N LEU A 303 -2.14 20.22 4.47
CA LEU A 303 -3.16 20.48 3.45
C LEU A 303 -4.34 19.50 3.56
N ASN A 304 -4.18 18.39 4.30
CA ASN A 304 -5.26 17.44 4.50
C ASN A 304 -6.27 17.99 5.53
N ARG A 305 -7.42 18.45 5.03
CA ARG A 305 -8.50 19.00 5.88
C ARG A 305 -9.09 17.95 6.82
N LEU A 306 -9.12 16.67 6.41
CA LEU A 306 -9.79 15.59 7.16
C LEU A 306 -9.15 15.36 8.53
N TYR A 307 -7.83 15.48 8.66
CA TYR A 307 -7.17 15.33 9.97
C TYR A 307 -7.57 16.39 10.96
N ARG A 308 -7.76 17.65 10.50
CA ARG A 308 -8.24 18.76 11.35
C ARG A 308 -9.71 18.61 11.72
N GLU A 309 -10.53 18.15 10.77
CA GLU A 309 -11.94 17.86 11.01
C GLU A 309 -12.11 16.76 12.07
N GLU A 310 -11.31 15.68 11.99
CA GLU A 310 -11.32 14.61 13.00
C GLU A 310 -10.83 15.07 14.37
N LEU A 311 -9.79 15.88 14.43
CA LEU A 311 -9.32 16.47 15.68
C LEU A 311 -10.40 17.34 16.37
N ALA A 312 -11.18 18.08 15.58
CA ALA A 312 -12.27 18.90 16.11
C ALA A 312 -13.38 18.06 16.76
N LYS A 313 -13.64 16.84 16.27
CA LYS A 313 -14.64 15.90 16.82
C LYS A 313 -14.19 15.26 18.14
N LEU A 314 -12.89 15.26 18.45
CA LEU A 314 -12.32 14.68 19.68
C LEU A 314 -12.21 15.69 20.83
N ARG A 315 -12.79 16.88 20.68
CA ARG A 315 -12.81 17.92 21.72
C ARG A 315 -13.80 17.60 22.83
#